data_c6be5e1525ebaf450aa8b22dc04eee14
#
_entry.id   c6be5e1525ebaf450aa8b22dc04eee14
#
_cell.length_a   1.000
_cell.length_b   1.000
_cell.length_c   1.000
_cell.angle_alpha   90.00
_cell.angle_beta   90.00
_cell.angle_gamma   90.00
#
_symmetry.space_group_name_H-M   'P 1'
#
loop_
_entity.id
_entity.type
_entity.pdbx_description
1 polymer ?
#
loop_
_entity_poly.entity_id
_entity_poly.type
_entity_poly.pdbx_seq_one_letter_code
_entity_poly.pdbx_strand_id
1 'polypeptide(L)'
;MKAQLCKELGIEYIVSKRIPHGTLPVRSTTMLRKECRIPYRIDLAGGWLDQPYVSKYYPGPVLTICIEPDYEFNDRSGMSTSSRKKAIELWQTDIPEGDKEKLAKTLFCYENPPGTPYVSGSQDALGIVMPGLNKYEYNGDYWPESIESNLDSDILEWLEKYIWLVPLYPRGQSYNVLADTHIDAVSAKALSDAARCCWDAILNKDLQNFGVQVKASFDAQIAMFPNMVNDDILAQIEEYRDSVLGWKLSGAGGGGYLTFISEKPVEHALQIRIRR
;
A
#
# COMPACT_ATOMS: atom_id res chain seq x y z
N MET A 1 -14.48 -32.57 -2.16
CA MET A 1 -14.39 -31.97 -0.83
C MET A 1 -15.65 -31.19 -0.43
N LYS A 2 -16.05 -30.07 -1.11
CA LYS A 2 -17.25 -29.28 -0.71
C LYS A 2 -18.56 -30.09 -0.72
N ALA A 3 -18.83 -30.87 -1.78
CA ALA A 3 -20.04 -31.68 -1.88
C ALA A 3 -20.15 -32.77 -0.78
N GLN A 4 -19.01 -33.36 -0.41
CA GLN A 4 -18.94 -34.34 0.67
C GLN A 4 -19.25 -33.70 2.03
N LEU A 5 -18.68 -32.54 2.31
CA LEU A 5 -18.90 -31.77 3.54
C LEU A 5 -20.40 -31.35 3.65
N CYS A 6 -20.98 -30.87 2.57
CA CYS A 6 -22.39 -30.50 2.55
C CYS A 6 -23.31 -31.71 2.83
N LYS A 7 -22.96 -32.87 2.29
CA LYS A 7 -23.72 -34.13 2.54
C LYS A 7 -23.63 -34.54 4.02
N GLU A 8 -22.46 -34.42 4.62
CA GLU A 8 -22.23 -34.72 6.07
C GLU A 8 -23.00 -33.78 6.98
N LEU A 9 -23.18 -32.53 6.56
CA LEU A 9 -23.89 -31.48 7.31
C LEU A 9 -25.40 -31.45 6.98
N GLY A 10 -25.94 -32.36 6.12
CA GLY A 10 -27.33 -32.36 5.70
C GLY A 10 -27.75 -31.14 4.86
N ILE A 11 -26.81 -30.48 4.20
CA ILE A 11 -27.03 -29.29 3.38
C ILE A 11 -27.05 -29.70 1.91
N GLU A 12 -28.05 -29.24 1.16
CA GLU A 12 -28.11 -29.46 -0.28
C GLU A 12 -27.01 -28.65 -1.01
N TYR A 13 -26.13 -29.36 -1.74
CA TYR A 13 -25.08 -28.74 -2.54
C TYR A 13 -25.55 -28.50 -3.97
N ILE A 14 -25.97 -27.26 -4.24
CA ILE A 14 -26.45 -26.88 -5.59
C ILE A 14 -25.28 -26.23 -6.36
N VAL A 15 -24.88 -26.85 -7.46
CA VAL A 15 -23.91 -26.25 -8.42
C VAL A 15 -24.73 -25.58 -9.53
N SER A 16 -24.84 -24.25 -9.48
CA SER A 16 -25.45 -23.51 -10.58
C SER A 16 -24.46 -23.46 -11.76
N LYS A 17 -24.92 -23.86 -12.95
CA LYS A 17 -24.16 -23.61 -14.18
C LYS A 17 -24.25 -22.11 -14.51
N ARG A 18 -23.14 -21.43 -14.57
CA ARG A 18 -23.10 -20.08 -15.12
C ARG A 18 -23.36 -20.13 -16.62
N ILE A 19 -24.51 -19.65 -17.05
CA ILE A 19 -24.84 -19.51 -18.46
C ILE A 19 -24.48 -18.08 -18.87
N PRO A 20 -23.53 -17.88 -19.82
CA PRO A 20 -23.19 -16.54 -20.30
C PRO A 20 -24.40 -15.92 -20.98
N HIS A 21 -24.62 -14.63 -20.78
CA HIS A 21 -25.65 -13.88 -21.47
C HIS A 21 -25.15 -13.49 -22.88
N GLY A 22 -25.76 -14.03 -23.93
CA GLY A 22 -25.39 -13.74 -25.33
C GLY A 22 -23.98 -14.26 -25.72
N THR A 23 -23.21 -13.43 -26.42
CA THR A 23 -21.87 -13.77 -26.94
C THR A 23 -20.74 -13.54 -25.92
N LEU A 24 -21.06 -13.19 -24.68
CA LEU A 24 -20.04 -12.92 -23.66
C LEU A 24 -19.39 -14.23 -23.19
N PRO A 25 -18.06 -14.30 -23.13
CA PRO A 25 -17.35 -15.48 -22.64
C PRO A 25 -17.62 -15.70 -21.14
N VAL A 26 -17.65 -16.98 -20.74
CA VAL A 26 -17.73 -17.35 -19.31
C VAL A 26 -16.43 -16.92 -18.63
N ARG A 27 -16.49 -15.89 -17.77
CA ARG A 27 -15.35 -15.46 -16.98
C ARG A 27 -15.50 -15.92 -15.53
N SER A 28 -14.50 -16.61 -15.00
CA SER A 28 -14.43 -16.92 -13.57
C SER A 28 -13.81 -15.74 -12.81
N THR A 29 -14.11 -15.63 -11.52
CA THR A 29 -13.46 -14.65 -10.64
C THR A 29 -11.92 -14.79 -10.68
N THR A 30 -11.43 -16.04 -10.81
CA THR A 30 -10.00 -16.33 -10.95
C THR A 30 -9.45 -15.82 -12.28
N MET A 31 -10.18 -15.93 -13.39
CA MET A 31 -9.75 -15.37 -14.69
C MET A 31 -9.74 -13.84 -14.64
N LEU A 32 -10.78 -13.22 -14.08
CA LEU A 32 -10.82 -11.76 -13.91
C LEU A 32 -9.66 -11.24 -13.05
N ARG A 33 -9.30 -11.96 -11.99
CA ARG A 33 -8.13 -11.63 -11.17
C ARG A 33 -6.80 -11.75 -11.93
N LYS A 34 -6.66 -12.75 -12.80
CA LYS A 34 -5.47 -12.92 -13.65
C LYS A 34 -5.38 -11.89 -14.78
N GLU A 35 -6.51 -11.38 -15.25
CA GLU A 35 -6.58 -10.37 -16.32
C GLU A 35 -6.43 -8.94 -15.78
N CYS A 36 -6.68 -8.71 -14.47
CA CYS A 36 -6.62 -7.38 -13.88
C CYS A 36 -5.17 -6.97 -13.64
N ARG A 37 -4.70 -5.98 -14.39
CA ARG A 37 -3.36 -5.39 -14.31
C ARG A 37 -3.32 -4.09 -13.51
N ILE A 38 -4.41 -3.69 -12.87
CA ILE A 38 -4.40 -2.54 -11.96
C ILE A 38 -3.40 -2.81 -10.83
N PRO A 39 -2.39 -1.97 -10.65
CA PRO A 39 -1.31 -2.19 -9.68
C PRO A 39 -1.77 -2.11 -8.23
N TYR A 40 -0.85 -2.48 -7.34
CA TYR A 40 -0.88 -2.11 -5.94
C TYR A 40 0.15 -1.02 -5.67
N ARG A 41 0.10 -0.42 -4.48
CA ARG A 41 1.06 0.56 -4.01
C ARG A 41 1.63 0.12 -2.67
N ILE A 42 2.94 0.30 -2.49
CA ILE A 42 3.58 0.26 -1.19
C ILE A 42 4.03 1.69 -0.84
N ASP A 43 3.69 2.14 0.36
CA ASP A 43 4.22 3.32 1.00
C ASP A 43 5.54 2.94 1.70
N LEU A 44 6.66 3.51 1.26
CA LEU A 44 7.99 3.27 1.84
C LEU A 44 8.28 4.15 3.05
N ALA A 45 7.91 5.42 2.98
CA ALA A 45 8.09 6.39 4.05
C ALA A 45 7.19 7.62 3.85
N GLY A 46 6.91 8.34 4.93
CA GLY A 46 6.18 9.61 4.89
C GLY A 46 4.65 9.47 4.80
N GLY A 47 4.11 8.26 4.74
CA GLY A 47 2.65 8.05 4.70
C GLY A 47 1.95 8.78 5.84
N TRP A 48 0.75 9.32 5.59
CA TRP A 48 -0.02 10.28 6.36
C TRP A 48 0.31 11.76 6.10
N LEU A 49 1.48 12.12 5.52
CA LEU A 49 1.73 13.51 5.12
C LEU A 49 0.81 13.99 3.98
N ASP A 50 0.19 13.06 3.23
CA ASP A 50 -0.87 13.35 2.25
C ASP A 50 -2.20 13.75 2.89
N GLN A 51 -2.26 13.78 4.22
CA GLN A 51 -3.39 14.28 4.98
C GLN A 51 -3.10 15.70 5.48
N PRO A 52 -3.92 16.69 5.13
CA PRO A 52 -3.74 18.09 5.56
C PRO A 52 -3.65 18.27 7.07
N TYR A 53 -4.33 17.42 7.83
CA TYR A 53 -4.28 17.49 9.30
C TYR A 53 -2.96 16.98 9.89
N VAL A 54 -2.05 16.39 9.06
CA VAL A 54 -0.67 16.05 9.42
C VAL A 54 0.30 17.06 8.81
N SER A 55 0.29 17.22 7.48
CA SER A 55 1.27 18.04 6.76
C SER A 55 1.19 19.54 7.08
N LYS A 56 0.06 20.03 7.61
CA LYS A 56 -0.04 21.41 8.13
C LYS A 56 0.86 21.67 9.34
N TYR A 57 1.23 20.65 10.10
CA TYR A 57 2.16 20.81 11.23
C TYR A 57 3.61 20.83 10.76
N TYR A 58 3.92 20.00 9.77
CA TYR A 58 5.22 20.01 9.12
C TYR A 58 5.09 19.40 7.71
N PRO A 59 5.45 20.14 6.64
CA PRO A 59 5.35 19.64 5.28
C PRO A 59 6.43 18.60 4.97
N GLY A 60 6.17 17.72 4.02
CA GLY A 60 7.16 16.73 3.62
C GLY A 60 6.68 15.73 2.59
N PRO A 61 7.60 14.85 2.15
CA PRO A 61 7.34 13.90 1.11
C PRO A 61 6.68 12.62 1.60
N VAL A 62 5.86 12.03 0.74
CA VAL A 62 5.47 10.61 0.79
C VAL A 62 6.20 9.88 -0.32
N LEU A 63 6.82 8.75 0.02
CA LEU A 63 7.52 7.89 -0.93
C LEU A 63 6.71 6.63 -1.20
N THR A 64 6.41 6.37 -2.47
CA THR A 64 5.68 5.17 -2.86
C THR A 64 6.36 4.42 -4.00
N ILE A 65 6.11 3.12 -4.06
CA ILE A 65 6.39 2.30 -5.24
C ILE A 65 5.10 1.70 -5.78
N CYS A 66 4.96 1.72 -7.10
CA CYS A 66 3.89 1.05 -7.82
C CYS A 66 4.31 -0.38 -8.14
N ILE A 67 3.56 -1.37 -7.64
CA ILE A 67 3.93 -2.78 -7.80
C ILE A 67 2.94 -3.54 -8.68
N GLU A 68 3.47 -4.42 -9.51
CA GLU A 68 2.65 -5.29 -10.34
C GLU A 68 1.78 -6.20 -9.49
N PRO A 69 0.53 -6.46 -9.90
CA PRO A 69 -0.34 -7.40 -9.21
C PRO A 69 0.21 -8.82 -9.32
N ASP A 70 0.26 -9.51 -8.19
CA ASP A 70 0.58 -10.93 -8.10
C ASP A 70 -0.64 -11.72 -7.64
N TYR A 71 -0.72 -12.99 -8.04
CA TYR A 71 -1.80 -13.89 -7.61
C TYR A 71 -1.70 -14.23 -6.10
N GLU A 72 -0.54 -14.09 -5.49
CA GLU A 72 -0.29 -14.28 -4.07
C GLU A 72 -0.79 -13.10 -3.24
N PHE A 73 -0.89 -11.91 -3.84
CA PHE A 73 -1.53 -10.77 -3.19
C PHE A 73 -3.03 -11.01 -3.08
N ASN A 74 -3.52 -10.94 -1.88
CA ASN A 74 -4.96 -11.03 -1.62
C ASN A 74 -5.53 -9.63 -1.36
N ASP A 75 -6.87 -9.53 -1.29
CA ASP A 75 -7.57 -8.27 -1.02
C ASP A 75 -7.39 -7.78 0.44
N ARG A 76 -6.21 -8.01 1.04
CA ARG A 76 -5.86 -7.50 2.36
C ARG A 76 -5.60 -6.00 2.28
N SER A 77 -5.91 -5.32 3.36
CA SER A 77 -5.63 -3.89 3.49
C SER A 77 -4.13 -3.59 3.50
N GLY A 78 -3.77 -2.36 3.18
CA GLY A 78 -2.41 -1.85 3.37
C GLY A 78 -1.65 -1.54 2.08
N MET A 79 -2.02 -2.10 0.92
CA MET A 79 -1.38 -1.81 -0.37
C MET A 79 -2.30 -1.02 -1.31
N SER A 80 -2.95 0.04 -0.80
CA SER A 80 -3.97 0.82 -1.49
C SER A 80 -5.16 -0.02 -1.98
N THR A 81 -5.56 -1.05 -1.25
CA THR A 81 -6.58 -2.01 -1.70
C THR A 81 -7.94 -1.34 -1.95
N SER A 82 -8.33 -0.33 -1.16
CA SER A 82 -9.57 0.45 -1.35
C SER A 82 -9.51 1.24 -2.65
N SER A 83 -8.47 2.03 -2.85
CA SER A 83 -8.26 2.85 -4.06
C SER A 83 -8.08 1.97 -5.30
N ARG A 84 -7.40 0.81 -5.16
CA ARG A 84 -7.32 -0.19 -6.22
C ARG A 84 -8.70 -0.74 -6.64
N LYS A 85 -9.59 -1.00 -5.67
CA LYS A 85 -10.99 -1.39 -5.98
C LYS A 85 -11.70 -0.30 -6.76
N LYS A 86 -11.51 0.96 -6.38
CA LYS A 86 -12.05 2.12 -7.11
C LYS A 86 -11.46 2.26 -8.52
N ALA A 87 -10.18 2.01 -8.69
CA ALA A 87 -9.54 1.97 -10.00
C ALA A 87 -10.11 0.84 -10.89
N ILE A 88 -10.38 -0.34 -10.31
CA ILE A 88 -11.03 -1.45 -11.02
C ILE A 88 -12.49 -1.10 -11.40
N GLU A 89 -13.24 -0.44 -10.51
CA GLU A 89 -14.58 0.06 -10.83
C GLU A 89 -14.55 1.05 -11.99
N LEU A 90 -13.56 1.95 -12.02
CA LEU A 90 -13.43 3.02 -13.01
C LEU A 90 -12.87 2.51 -14.36
N TRP A 91 -11.82 1.68 -14.34
CA TRP A 91 -11.04 1.28 -15.52
C TRP A 91 -11.07 -0.21 -15.85
N GLN A 92 -11.70 -0.99 -15.02
CA GLN A 92 -11.86 -2.46 -15.15
C GLN A 92 -10.54 -3.22 -14.99
N THR A 93 -9.77 -3.43 -16.08
CA THR A 93 -8.65 -4.35 -16.08
C THR A 93 -7.26 -3.67 -16.06
N ASP A 94 -7.16 -2.44 -16.55
CA ASP A 94 -5.87 -1.73 -16.65
C ASP A 94 -6.08 -0.22 -16.60
N ILE A 95 -5.02 0.50 -16.24
CA ILE A 95 -5.00 1.97 -16.25
C ILE A 95 -4.91 2.43 -17.70
N PRO A 96 -5.78 3.36 -18.16
CA PRO A 96 -5.73 3.87 -19.51
C PRO A 96 -4.36 4.53 -19.85
N GLU A 97 -4.06 4.58 -21.13
CA GLU A 97 -2.96 5.42 -21.62
C GLU A 97 -3.30 6.90 -21.46
N GLY A 98 -2.29 7.72 -21.24
CA GLY A 98 -2.45 9.16 -21.14
C GLY A 98 -1.63 9.80 -20.02
N ASP A 99 -1.97 11.03 -19.71
CA ASP A 99 -1.35 11.83 -18.66
C ASP A 99 -1.61 11.20 -17.28
N LYS A 100 -0.55 10.67 -16.66
CA LYS A 100 -0.65 9.93 -15.41
C LYS A 100 -1.13 10.79 -14.25
N GLU A 101 -0.74 12.05 -14.19
CA GLU A 101 -1.20 12.95 -13.13
C GLU A 101 -2.72 13.23 -13.25
N LYS A 102 -3.23 13.42 -14.47
CA LYS A 102 -4.68 13.58 -14.70
C LYS A 102 -5.45 12.31 -14.37
N LEU A 103 -4.91 11.14 -14.71
CA LEU A 103 -5.52 9.85 -14.34
C LEU A 103 -5.53 9.65 -12.82
N ALA A 104 -4.45 10.00 -12.12
CA ALA A 104 -4.41 9.94 -10.67
C ALA A 104 -5.40 10.92 -10.01
N LYS A 105 -5.54 12.15 -10.53
CA LYS A 105 -6.56 13.11 -10.09
C LYS A 105 -7.97 12.58 -10.34
N THR A 106 -8.20 11.92 -11.47
CA THR A 106 -9.51 11.31 -11.78
C THR A 106 -9.85 10.21 -10.77
N LEU A 107 -8.89 9.34 -10.45
CA LEU A 107 -9.09 8.29 -9.44
C LEU A 107 -9.32 8.89 -8.05
N PHE A 108 -8.53 9.88 -7.66
CA PHE A 108 -8.68 10.58 -6.38
C PHE A 108 -10.07 11.23 -6.24
N CYS A 109 -10.55 11.93 -7.27
CA CYS A 109 -11.88 12.51 -7.26
C CYS A 109 -13.00 11.43 -7.26
N TYR A 110 -12.78 10.33 -7.96
CA TYR A 110 -13.74 9.22 -7.97
C TYR A 110 -13.85 8.52 -6.61
N GLU A 111 -12.73 8.40 -5.89
CA GLU A 111 -12.69 7.85 -4.52
C GLU A 111 -13.30 8.82 -3.49
N ASN A 112 -13.19 10.13 -3.73
CA ASN A 112 -13.62 11.19 -2.84
C ASN A 112 -14.71 12.07 -3.49
N PRO A 113 -15.92 11.53 -3.77
CA PRO A 113 -16.99 12.33 -4.36
C PRO A 113 -17.43 13.46 -3.41
N PRO A 114 -18.02 14.55 -3.94
CA PRO A 114 -18.52 15.65 -3.13
C PRO A 114 -19.43 15.16 -2.00
N GLY A 115 -19.15 15.63 -0.77
CA GLY A 115 -19.86 15.21 0.43
C GLY A 115 -19.26 14.02 1.17
N THR A 116 -18.13 13.48 0.71
CA THR A 116 -17.38 12.47 1.46
C THR A 116 -16.94 13.04 2.82
N PRO A 117 -17.33 12.43 3.96
CA PRO A 117 -17.01 12.95 5.28
C PRO A 117 -15.52 12.83 5.65
N TYR A 118 -14.84 11.83 5.12
CA TYR A 118 -13.42 11.58 5.35
C TYR A 118 -12.73 11.41 3.98
N VAL A 119 -11.97 12.41 3.59
CA VAL A 119 -11.24 12.40 2.33
C VAL A 119 -10.01 11.53 2.46
N SER A 120 -9.89 10.49 1.62
CA SER A 120 -8.66 9.70 1.49
C SER A 120 -7.56 10.59 0.90
N GLY A 121 -6.32 10.43 1.38
CA GLY A 121 -5.19 11.14 0.81
C GLY A 121 -4.88 10.70 -0.63
N SER A 122 -4.17 11.55 -1.38
CA SER A 122 -3.90 11.30 -2.79
C SER A 122 -2.76 10.30 -3.05
N GLN A 123 -1.96 9.96 -2.03
CA GLN A 123 -0.84 9.01 -2.18
C GLN A 123 -1.28 7.66 -2.74
N ASP A 124 -2.51 7.22 -2.42
CA ASP A 124 -3.04 5.94 -2.87
C ASP A 124 -3.37 5.98 -4.36
N ALA A 125 -4.08 7.02 -4.81
CA ALA A 125 -4.40 7.22 -6.22
C ALA A 125 -3.14 7.44 -7.06
N LEU A 126 -2.21 8.28 -6.59
CA LEU A 126 -0.92 8.52 -7.23
C LEU A 126 -0.08 7.25 -7.31
N GLY A 127 0.07 6.53 -6.20
CA GLY A 127 0.91 5.34 -6.13
C GLY A 127 0.40 4.15 -6.93
N ILE A 128 -0.91 4.09 -7.24
CA ILE A 128 -1.48 3.12 -8.18
C ILE A 128 -1.18 3.54 -9.63
N VAL A 129 -1.28 4.83 -9.95
CA VAL A 129 -1.23 5.29 -11.35
C VAL A 129 0.19 5.60 -11.83
N MET A 130 1.06 6.13 -10.95
CA MET A 130 2.43 6.52 -11.28
C MET A 130 3.36 5.31 -11.21
N PRO A 131 3.99 4.88 -12.31
CA PRO A 131 4.92 3.74 -12.28
C PRO A 131 6.22 4.07 -11.54
N GLY A 132 6.97 3.05 -11.16
CA GLY A 132 8.28 3.17 -10.54
C GLY A 132 8.26 3.59 -9.08
N LEU A 133 9.31 4.29 -8.67
CA LEU A 133 9.49 4.92 -7.37
C LEU A 133 9.09 6.39 -7.46
N ASN A 134 8.27 6.86 -6.53
CA ASN A 134 7.73 8.22 -6.58
C ASN A 134 7.88 8.93 -5.24
N LYS A 135 8.13 10.25 -5.31
CA LYS A 135 8.15 11.17 -4.19
C LYS A 135 7.13 12.28 -4.42
N TYR A 136 6.23 12.48 -3.46
CA TYR A 136 5.15 13.47 -3.49
C TYR A 136 5.32 14.44 -2.34
N GLU A 137 5.61 15.71 -2.59
CA GLU A 137 5.78 16.75 -1.56
C GLU A 137 4.41 17.34 -1.17
N TYR A 138 4.06 17.25 0.10
CA TYR A 138 2.81 17.77 0.67
C TYR A 138 3.04 18.94 1.61
N ASN A 139 2.15 19.94 1.55
CA ASN A 139 2.23 21.16 2.35
C ASN A 139 0.83 21.63 2.77
N GLY A 140 0.12 20.78 3.54
CA GLY A 140 -1.20 21.12 4.07
C GLY A 140 -2.38 20.92 3.12
N ASP A 141 -2.15 20.39 1.92
CA ASP A 141 -3.18 20.06 0.93
C ASP A 141 -3.28 18.55 0.69
N TYR A 142 -4.43 18.09 0.17
CA TYR A 142 -4.63 16.69 -0.24
C TYR A 142 -3.86 16.32 -1.53
N TRP A 143 -3.47 17.31 -2.35
CA TRP A 143 -2.70 17.09 -3.57
C TRP A 143 -1.28 17.61 -3.37
N PRO A 144 -0.24 16.88 -3.82
CA PRO A 144 1.13 17.31 -3.62
C PRO A 144 1.47 18.55 -4.46
N GLU A 145 2.37 19.41 -3.93
CA GLU A 145 2.92 20.57 -4.66
C GLU A 145 3.84 20.14 -5.80
N SER A 146 4.54 19.03 -5.64
CA SER A 146 5.42 18.47 -6.65
C SER A 146 5.44 16.94 -6.62
N ILE A 147 5.69 16.37 -7.80
CA ILE A 147 5.81 14.93 -8.03
C ILE A 147 7.15 14.69 -8.70
N GLU A 148 7.99 13.84 -8.09
CA GLU A 148 9.24 13.37 -8.65
C GLU A 148 9.17 11.85 -8.81
N SER A 149 9.40 11.35 -10.05
CA SER A 149 9.36 9.92 -10.38
C SER A 149 10.73 9.42 -10.80
N ASN A 150 11.11 8.26 -10.32
CA ASN A 150 12.32 7.57 -10.72
C ASN A 150 11.96 6.22 -11.38
N LEU A 151 12.36 6.06 -12.65
CA LEU A 151 12.17 4.87 -13.47
C LEU A 151 13.49 4.18 -13.81
N ASP A 152 14.58 4.56 -13.13
CA ASP A 152 15.90 3.94 -13.34
C ASP A 152 15.86 2.46 -12.97
N SER A 153 16.12 1.61 -13.94
CA SER A 153 16.05 0.16 -13.77
C SER A 153 16.97 -0.34 -12.65
N ASP A 154 18.16 0.26 -12.49
CA ASP A 154 19.12 -0.14 -11.47
C ASP A 154 18.61 0.16 -10.04
N ILE A 155 17.86 1.27 -9.86
CA ILE A 155 17.22 1.61 -8.59
C ILE A 155 16.03 0.69 -8.34
N LEU A 156 15.18 0.46 -9.35
CA LEU A 156 13.99 -0.36 -9.19
C LEU A 156 14.35 -1.83 -8.90
N GLU A 157 15.34 -2.41 -9.61
CA GLU A 157 15.84 -3.76 -9.35
C GLU A 157 16.51 -3.90 -7.98
N TRP A 158 17.21 -2.84 -7.53
CA TRP A 158 17.75 -2.78 -6.19
C TRP A 158 16.65 -2.80 -5.13
N LEU A 159 15.57 -2.03 -5.29
CA LEU A 159 14.41 -2.06 -4.39
C LEU A 159 13.72 -3.43 -4.39
N GLU A 160 13.48 -4.04 -5.56
CA GLU A 160 12.87 -5.36 -5.69
C GLU A 160 13.68 -6.45 -4.95
N LYS A 161 15.01 -6.30 -4.92
CA LYS A 161 15.92 -7.25 -4.27
C LYS A 161 15.81 -7.22 -2.73
N TYR A 162 15.59 -6.05 -2.15
CA TYR A 162 15.73 -5.85 -0.71
C TYR A 162 14.42 -5.58 0.03
N ILE A 163 13.30 -5.43 -0.69
CA ILE A 163 11.97 -5.25 -0.10
C ILE A 163 11.23 -6.59 -0.07
N TRP A 164 10.72 -6.95 1.11
CA TRP A 164 10.00 -8.19 1.36
C TRP A 164 8.67 -7.89 2.03
N LEU A 165 7.59 -8.59 1.62
CA LEU A 165 6.25 -8.44 2.18
C LEU A 165 5.85 -9.69 2.94
N VAL A 166 5.60 -9.57 4.24
CA VAL A 166 5.01 -10.63 5.06
C VAL A 166 3.52 -10.37 5.23
N PRO A 167 2.64 -11.29 4.79
CA PRO A 167 1.21 -11.13 4.94
C PRO A 167 0.79 -11.29 6.41
N LEU A 168 0.03 -10.33 6.91
CA LEU A 168 -0.64 -10.36 8.20
C LEU A 168 -2.10 -10.83 8.05
N TYR A 169 -2.82 -10.87 9.16
CA TYR A 169 -4.27 -11.08 9.14
C TYR A 169 -5.02 -9.89 8.53
N PRO A 170 -6.27 -10.10 8.04
CA PRO A 170 -7.11 -9.02 7.56
C PRO A 170 -7.47 -8.04 8.69
N ARG A 171 -7.56 -6.75 8.36
CA ARG A 171 -8.01 -5.72 9.30
C ARG A 171 -9.42 -6.04 9.81
N GLY A 172 -9.63 -5.91 11.13
CA GLY A 172 -10.94 -6.11 11.77
C GLY A 172 -11.97 -5.07 11.33
N GLN A 173 -13.26 -5.42 11.35
CA GLN A 173 -14.35 -4.50 10.95
C GLN A 173 -14.49 -3.28 11.87
N SER A 174 -14.14 -3.41 13.15
CA SER A 174 -14.19 -2.35 14.15
C SER A 174 -12.93 -1.49 14.23
N TYR A 175 -11.97 -1.75 13.35
CA TYR A 175 -10.69 -1.04 13.36
C TYR A 175 -10.87 0.45 13.01
N ASN A 176 -10.37 1.32 13.89
CA ASN A 176 -10.33 2.76 13.70
C ASN A 176 -8.94 3.29 14.02
N VAL A 177 -8.15 3.56 12.98
CA VAL A 177 -6.79 4.10 13.12
C VAL A 177 -6.79 5.51 13.71
N LEU A 178 -7.85 6.28 13.50
CA LEU A 178 -7.94 7.67 13.93
C LEU A 178 -8.40 7.82 15.39
N ALA A 179 -8.74 6.73 16.09
CA ALA A 179 -8.92 6.80 17.52
C ALA A 179 -7.57 7.06 18.22
N ASP A 180 -7.57 7.88 19.26
CA ASP A 180 -6.38 8.20 20.08
C ASP A 180 -5.18 8.78 19.29
N THR A 181 -5.45 9.67 18.34
CA THR A 181 -4.38 10.33 17.57
C THR A 181 -3.65 11.40 18.36
N HIS A 182 -2.32 11.46 18.20
CA HIS A 182 -1.42 12.43 18.85
C HIS A 182 -0.58 13.17 17.80
N ILE A 183 -1.23 13.96 16.96
CA ILE A 183 -0.56 14.64 15.84
C ILE A 183 0.02 15.96 16.31
N ASP A 184 1.36 16.09 16.23
CA ASP A 184 2.10 17.31 16.58
C ASP A 184 3.23 17.62 15.58
N ALA A 185 3.82 18.79 15.73
CA ALA A 185 4.89 19.25 14.83
C ALA A 185 6.20 18.43 14.98
N VAL A 186 6.46 17.83 16.14
CA VAL A 186 7.67 17.02 16.36
C VAL A 186 7.58 15.71 15.60
N SER A 187 6.45 15.01 15.76
CA SER A 187 6.20 13.74 15.09
C SER A 187 6.03 13.92 13.58
N ALA A 188 5.33 14.98 13.14
CA ALA A 188 5.21 15.31 11.72
C ALA A 188 6.58 15.63 11.08
N LYS A 189 7.46 16.38 11.81
CA LYS A 189 8.82 16.65 11.37
C LYS A 189 9.65 15.38 11.29
N ALA A 190 9.61 14.53 12.29
CA ALA A 190 10.35 13.26 12.31
C ALA A 190 9.92 12.38 11.12
N LEU A 191 8.62 12.32 10.80
CA LEU A 191 8.09 11.60 9.64
C LEU A 191 8.62 12.17 8.32
N SER A 192 8.62 13.51 8.18
CA SER A 192 9.14 14.21 7.00
C SER A 192 10.64 13.98 6.82
N ASP A 193 11.44 14.15 7.89
CA ASP A 193 12.89 13.97 7.85
C ASP A 193 13.25 12.51 7.48
N ALA A 194 12.58 11.52 8.08
CA ALA A 194 12.78 10.12 7.75
C ALA A 194 12.48 9.83 6.28
N ALA A 195 11.41 10.41 5.72
CA ALA A 195 11.08 10.24 4.32
C ALA A 195 12.11 10.89 3.38
N ARG A 196 12.61 12.09 3.68
CA ARG A 196 13.70 12.73 2.91
C ARG A 196 14.98 11.89 2.93
N CYS A 197 15.42 11.48 4.12
CA CYS A 197 16.59 10.62 4.25
C CYS A 197 16.40 9.25 3.60
N CYS A 198 15.19 8.71 3.61
CA CYS A 198 14.84 7.46 2.92
C CYS A 198 15.01 7.61 1.39
N TRP A 199 14.55 8.72 0.80
CA TRP A 199 14.76 9.02 -0.61
C TRP A 199 16.23 9.05 -0.99
N ASP A 200 17.03 9.80 -0.21
CA ASP A 200 18.48 9.91 -0.44
C ASP A 200 19.17 8.54 -0.29
N ALA A 201 18.79 7.75 0.71
CA ALA A 201 19.33 6.40 0.91
C ALA A 201 19.04 5.48 -0.29
N ILE A 202 17.84 5.54 -0.85
CA ILE A 202 17.46 4.76 -2.04
C ILE A 202 18.30 5.19 -3.26
N LEU A 203 18.40 6.48 -3.54
CA LEU A 203 19.15 7.00 -4.69
C LEU A 203 20.64 6.66 -4.60
N ASN A 204 21.20 6.62 -3.40
CA ASN A 204 22.60 6.24 -3.14
C ASN A 204 22.79 4.71 -2.97
N LYS A 205 21.72 3.92 -3.04
CA LYS A 205 21.72 2.46 -2.78
C LYS A 205 22.32 2.10 -1.41
N ASP A 206 22.14 2.97 -0.42
CA ASP A 206 22.57 2.76 0.97
C ASP A 206 21.52 1.93 1.71
N LEU A 207 21.70 0.61 1.68
CA LEU A 207 20.74 -0.35 2.20
C LEU A 207 20.54 -0.23 3.72
N GLN A 208 21.62 0.03 4.45
CA GLN A 208 21.58 0.16 5.91
C GLN A 208 20.74 1.38 6.30
N ASN A 209 21.04 2.53 5.69
CA ASN A 209 20.29 3.75 5.95
C ASN A 209 18.84 3.65 5.44
N PHE A 210 18.60 3.00 4.30
CA PHE A 210 17.24 2.73 3.81
C PHE A 210 16.40 2.00 4.87
N GLY A 211 16.91 0.90 5.44
CA GLY A 211 16.23 0.17 6.52
C GLY A 211 15.97 1.04 7.75
N VAL A 212 16.98 1.80 8.19
CA VAL A 212 16.87 2.74 9.33
C VAL A 212 15.77 3.78 9.09
N GLN A 213 15.70 4.37 7.90
CA GLN A 213 14.74 5.44 7.60
C GLN A 213 13.30 4.92 7.41
N VAL A 214 13.14 3.73 6.83
CA VAL A 214 11.82 3.05 6.77
C VAL A 214 11.27 2.83 8.17
N LYS A 215 12.12 2.33 9.08
CA LYS A 215 11.75 2.15 10.49
C LYS A 215 11.49 3.47 11.20
N ALA A 216 12.32 4.49 11.02
CA ALA A 216 12.11 5.81 11.62
C ALA A 216 10.79 6.45 11.15
N SER A 217 10.44 6.31 9.87
CA SER A 217 9.15 6.72 9.35
C SER A 217 8.00 5.98 10.04
N PHE A 218 8.12 4.66 10.26
CA PHE A 218 7.13 3.89 10.97
C PHE A 218 7.00 4.29 12.44
N ASP A 219 8.12 4.51 13.14
CA ASP A 219 8.12 4.96 14.53
C ASP A 219 7.40 6.32 14.68
N ALA A 220 7.62 7.26 13.75
CA ALA A 220 6.91 8.53 13.72
C ALA A 220 5.40 8.35 13.42
N GLN A 221 5.02 7.41 12.55
CA GLN A 221 3.63 7.08 12.26
C GLN A 221 2.90 6.55 13.50
N ILE A 222 3.48 5.56 14.20
CA ILE A 222 2.84 4.97 15.40
C ILE A 222 2.82 5.92 16.60
N ALA A 223 3.74 6.88 16.68
CA ALA A 223 3.68 7.95 17.67
C ALA A 223 2.45 8.85 17.47
N MET A 224 2.09 9.15 16.22
CA MET A 224 0.88 9.93 15.90
C MET A 224 -0.41 9.09 15.88
N PHE A 225 -0.31 7.82 15.49
CA PHE A 225 -1.43 6.91 15.29
C PHE A 225 -1.18 5.57 16.01
N PRO A 226 -1.28 5.52 17.35
CA PRO A 226 -0.94 4.33 18.15
C PRO A 226 -1.73 3.08 17.72
N ASN A 227 -2.97 3.27 17.27
CA ASN A 227 -3.83 2.17 16.83
C ASN A 227 -3.38 1.50 15.51
N MET A 228 -2.32 2.00 14.84
CA MET A 228 -1.73 1.29 13.70
C MET A 228 -1.21 -0.09 14.08
N VAL A 229 -0.79 -0.27 15.33
CA VAL A 229 -0.23 -1.53 15.86
C VAL A 229 -1.08 -2.07 17.00
N ASN A 230 -0.92 -3.36 17.27
CA ASN A 230 -1.40 -4.06 18.44
C ASN A 230 -0.35 -5.11 18.87
N ASP A 231 -0.60 -5.80 19.97
CA ASP A 231 0.36 -6.77 20.54
C ASP A 231 0.73 -7.88 19.54
N ASP A 232 -0.21 -8.38 18.74
CA ASP A 232 0.04 -9.41 17.73
C ASP A 232 0.98 -8.92 16.62
N ILE A 233 0.79 -7.69 16.14
CA ILE A 233 1.64 -7.06 15.12
C ILE A 233 3.04 -6.82 15.68
N LEU A 234 3.13 -6.34 16.92
CA LEU A 234 4.41 -6.09 17.58
C LEU A 234 5.16 -7.41 17.84
N ALA A 235 4.47 -8.47 18.24
CA ALA A 235 5.05 -9.80 18.39
C ALA A 235 5.61 -10.34 17.05
N GLN A 236 4.87 -10.16 15.96
CA GLN A 236 5.36 -10.55 14.63
C GLN A 236 6.57 -9.74 14.17
N ILE A 237 6.62 -8.44 14.45
CA ILE A 237 7.81 -7.62 14.17
C ILE A 237 9.01 -8.13 14.97
N GLU A 238 8.80 -8.49 16.23
CA GLU A 238 9.87 -8.99 17.13
C GLU A 238 10.50 -10.30 16.62
N GLU A 239 9.72 -11.19 15.99
CA GLU A 239 10.23 -12.43 15.38
C GLU A 239 11.28 -12.18 14.29
N TYR A 240 11.18 -11.06 13.58
CA TYR A 240 12.08 -10.72 12.45
C TYR A 240 13.13 -9.67 12.80
N ARG A 241 13.04 -9.02 13.96
CA ARG A 241 13.83 -7.84 14.35
C ARG A 241 15.34 -7.99 14.10
N ASP A 242 15.93 -9.13 14.49
CA ASP A 242 17.36 -9.36 14.40
C ASP A 242 17.82 -9.81 13.00
N SER A 243 16.88 -10.11 12.10
CA SER A 243 17.15 -10.61 10.76
C SER A 243 16.94 -9.58 9.64
N VAL A 244 16.37 -8.41 9.97
CA VAL A 244 16.03 -7.36 9.00
C VAL A 244 16.65 -6.01 9.39
N LEU A 245 16.82 -5.13 8.43
CA LEU A 245 17.42 -3.79 8.63
C LEU A 245 16.38 -2.74 9.00
N GLY A 246 15.13 -2.97 8.64
CA GLY A 246 14.04 -2.07 8.92
C GLY A 246 12.69 -2.69 8.57
N TRP A 247 11.64 -2.08 9.09
CA TRP A 247 10.27 -2.57 8.90
C TRP A 247 9.23 -1.47 9.01
N LYS A 248 8.08 -1.71 8.42
CA LYS A 248 6.88 -0.90 8.63
C LYS A 248 5.61 -1.67 8.28
N LEU A 249 4.46 -1.18 8.73
CA LEU A 249 3.17 -1.62 8.20
C LEU A 249 2.85 -0.90 6.88
N SER A 250 2.31 -1.63 5.92
CA SER A 250 1.78 -1.05 4.70
C SER A 250 0.45 -0.34 4.97
N GLY A 251 0.38 0.94 4.61
CA GLY A 251 -0.83 1.77 4.73
C GLY A 251 -1.19 2.13 6.17
N ALA A 252 -2.49 2.21 6.47
CA ALA A 252 -3.00 2.70 7.75
C ALA A 252 -2.87 1.71 8.93
N GLY A 253 -2.23 0.57 8.77
CA GLY A 253 -2.00 -0.40 9.84
C GLY A 253 -3.22 -1.25 10.23
N GLY A 254 -3.17 -1.87 11.40
CA GLY A 254 -4.22 -2.77 11.91
C GLY A 254 -4.30 -4.13 11.22
N GLY A 255 -3.32 -4.51 10.43
CA GLY A 255 -3.24 -5.73 9.64
C GLY A 255 -2.75 -5.46 8.21
N GLY A 256 -2.88 -6.44 7.32
CA GLY A 256 -2.50 -6.34 5.91
C GLY A 256 -1.13 -6.94 5.62
N TYR A 257 -0.09 -6.12 5.52
CA TYR A 257 1.27 -6.56 5.23
C TYR A 257 2.29 -5.82 6.08
N LEU A 258 3.32 -6.56 6.55
CA LEU A 258 4.58 -5.98 6.99
C LEU A 258 5.51 -5.87 5.78
N THR A 259 6.12 -4.71 5.63
CA THR A 259 7.20 -4.46 4.68
C THR A 259 8.50 -4.51 5.43
N PHE A 260 9.41 -5.40 5.03
CA PHE A 260 10.74 -5.53 5.59
C PHE A 260 11.81 -5.12 4.59
N ILE A 261 12.86 -4.49 5.09
CA ILE A 261 14.09 -4.21 4.34
C ILE A 261 15.14 -5.19 4.83
N SER A 262 15.66 -6.05 3.95
CA SER A 262 16.58 -7.12 4.33
C SER A 262 17.59 -7.45 3.24
N GLU A 263 18.83 -7.75 3.64
CA GLU A 263 19.88 -8.25 2.74
C GLU A 263 19.62 -9.69 2.28
N LYS A 264 18.93 -10.46 3.10
CA LYS A 264 18.66 -11.89 2.87
C LYS A 264 17.17 -12.11 2.64
N PRO A 265 16.80 -13.19 1.97
CA PRO A 265 15.40 -13.61 1.89
C PRO A 265 14.78 -13.72 3.28
N VAL A 266 13.58 -13.17 3.42
CA VAL A 266 12.79 -13.26 4.65
C VAL A 266 11.85 -14.45 4.54
N GLU A 267 11.80 -15.29 5.58
CA GLU A 267 10.98 -16.48 5.58
C GLU A 267 9.49 -16.11 5.51
N HIS A 268 8.71 -16.87 4.75
CA HIS A 268 7.29 -16.63 4.48
C HIS A 268 6.94 -15.28 3.83
N ALA A 269 7.94 -14.54 3.34
CA ALA A 269 7.71 -13.27 2.65
C ALA A 269 7.53 -13.44 1.14
N LEU A 270 6.79 -12.51 0.58
CA LEU A 270 6.59 -12.35 -0.85
C LEU A 270 7.60 -11.36 -1.42
N GLN A 271 8.16 -11.66 -2.58
CA GLN A 271 8.90 -10.69 -3.37
C GLN A 271 7.94 -9.79 -4.15
N ILE A 272 8.37 -8.58 -4.37
CA ILE A 272 7.63 -7.61 -5.17
C ILE A 272 8.25 -7.47 -6.55
N ARG A 273 7.45 -6.99 -7.49
CA ARG A 273 7.91 -6.51 -8.79
C ARG A 273 7.36 -5.10 -9.01
N ILE A 274 8.24 -4.14 -9.25
CA ILE A 274 7.86 -2.74 -9.44
C ILE A 274 7.43 -2.54 -10.89
N ARG A 275 6.29 -1.87 -11.08
CA ARG A 275 5.78 -1.51 -12.41
C ARG A 275 6.67 -0.43 -13.03
N ARG A 276 7.08 -0.67 -14.26
CA ARG A 276 7.92 0.23 -15.06
C ARG A 276 7.13 0.99 -16.11
#